data_e11831e05e5b79f8034397eeae6c9a69
#
_entry.id   e11831e05e5b79f8034397eeae6c9a69
#
_cell.length_a   1.000
_cell.length_b   1.000
_cell.length_c   1.000
_cell.angle_alpha   90.00
_cell.angle_beta   90.00
_cell.angle_gamma   90.00
#
_symmetry.space_group_name_H-M   'P 1'
#
loop_
_entity.id
_entity.type
_entity.pdbx_description
1 polymer ?
#
loop_
_entity_poly.entity_id
_entity_poly.type
_entity_poly.pdbx_seq_one_letter_code
_entity_poly.pdbx_strand_id
1 'polypeptide(L)'
;MSSSLYNYLKDTLTKGAVMTNKLFQDSNKPFVFTAETTPSVSTNLKENILRVESLIGVADAINITDAPNCKPKLSSLVVAGEIQKSGLEVILQITGRDRNSIALESEILGALSLGIDKILCLSGDRPPEDGPKAVNEMNSANLINLLKTMSDGFLTDGVEIKEPIPLISGCADSIHDHFIRDQHSKFFIEKVKLGVNFVQTQYCYDLDLCKKYSAFIMDNNLNQNANFLIGLGPLKSAKQATWMRDNLYGVKIPDSIIKRLDQASSPLQEGKKICEEIIEKLMDMPGINGVHLMGPSCEDQCAELIKTFR
;
A
#
# COMPACT_ATOMS: atom_id res chain seq x y z
N MET A 1 -34.03 -7.88 -22.05
CA MET A 1 -32.98 -6.84 -22.02
C MET A 1 -32.90 -6.16 -23.37
N SER A 2 -33.00 -4.82 -23.43
CA SER A 2 -32.92 -4.13 -24.71
C SER A 2 -31.48 -4.19 -25.27
N SER A 3 -31.33 -4.32 -26.57
CA SER A 3 -30.06 -4.33 -27.29
C SER A 3 -29.18 -3.09 -26.95
N SER A 4 -29.82 -1.98 -26.58
CA SER A 4 -29.19 -0.73 -26.14
C SER A 4 -28.46 -0.86 -24.82
N LEU A 5 -29.05 -1.56 -23.83
CA LEU A 5 -28.40 -1.76 -22.50
C LEU A 5 -27.25 -2.75 -22.65
N TYR A 6 -27.38 -3.78 -23.48
CA TYR A 6 -26.30 -4.74 -23.76
C TYR A 6 -25.11 -4.05 -24.44
N ASN A 7 -25.37 -3.19 -25.43
CA ASN A 7 -24.32 -2.44 -26.12
C ASN A 7 -23.68 -1.39 -25.24
N TYR A 8 -24.45 -0.69 -24.40
CA TYR A 8 -23.91 0.24 -23.39
C TYR A 8 -23.00 -0.48 -22.38
N LEU A 9 -23.44 -1.63 -21.85
CA LEU A 9 -22.65 -2.46 -20.95
C LEU A 9 -21.39 -3.01 -21.63
N LYS A 10 -21.51 -3.45 -22.89
CA LYS A 10 -20.38 -3.93 -23.69
C LYS A 10 -19.37 -2.82 -23.99
N ASP A 11 -19.81 -1.60 -24.32
CA ASP A 11 -18.92 -0.44 -24.55
C ASP A 11 -18.27 0.04 -23.24
N THR A 12 -18.97 -0.05 -22.12
CA THR A 12 -18.40 0.29 -20.80
C THR A 12 -17.40 -0.77 -20.34
N LEU A 13 -17.69 -2.05 -20.58
CA LEU A 13 -16.79 -3.17 -20.26
C LEU A 13 -15.60 -3.26 -21.22
N THR A 14 -15.75 -2.87 -22.50
CA THR A 14 -14.61 -2.85 -23.46
C THR A 14 -13.74 -1.60 -23.32
N LYS A 15 -14.26 -0.50 -22.79
CA LYS A 15 -13.43 0.66 -22.38
C LYS A 15 -12.75 0.45 -21.02
N GLY A 16 -13.25 -0.47 -20.21
CA GLY A 16 -12.57 -1.10 -19.08
C GLY A 16 -11.64 -2.25 -19.49
N ALA A 17 -11.34 -2.41 -20.81
CA ALA A 17 -10.32 -3.32 -21.26
C ALA A 17 -8.99 -2.89 -20.67
N VAL A 18 -8.62 -3.60 -19.64
CA VAL A 18 -7.31 -3.80 -19.05
C VAL A 18 -6.23 -3.02 -19.82
N MET A 19 -6.09 -1.73 -19.52
CA MET A 19 -4.76 -1.14 -19.61
C MET A 19 -3.97 -1.89 -18.55
N THR A 20 -3.28 -2.95 -18.97
CA THR A 20 -2.33 -3.65 -18.10
C THR A 20 -1.36 -2.61 -17.61
N ASN A 21 -1.69 -2.01 -16.48
CA ASN A 21 -0.81 -1.02 -15.87
C ASN A 21 0.40 -1.80 -15.38
N LYS A 22 1.52 -1.58 -16.05
CA LYS A 22 2.79 -2.23 -15.76
C LYS A 22 3.45 -1.70 -14.48
N LEU A 23 2.68 -1.10 -13.55
CA LEU A 23 3.22 -0.35 -12.41
C LEU A 23 4.32 -1.10 -11.65
N PHE A 24 4.12 -2.39 -11.42
CA PHE A 24 5.10 -3.24 -10.73
C PHE A 24 5.64 -4.38 -11.63
N GLN A 25 5.47 -4.28 -12.95
CA GLN A 25 5.88 -5.30 -13.93
C GLN A 25 6.98 -4.83 -14.87
N ASP A 26 7.25 -3.54 -14.95
CA ASP A 26 8.24 -2.95 -15.84
C ASP A 26 9.51 -2.58 -15.06
N SER A 27 10.59 -3.33 -15.27
CA SER A 27 11.90 -3.08 -14.66
C SER A 27 12.55 -1.75 -15.07
N ASN A 28 12.05 -1.12 -16.13
CA ASN A 28 12.54 0.17 -16.63
C ASN A 28 11.67 1.35 -16.18
N LYS A 29 10.72 1.14 -15.26
CA LYS A 29 9.88 2.21 -14.78
C LYS A 29 10.67 3.23 -13.97
N PRO A 30 10.40 4.54 -14.14
CA PRO A 30 10.93 5.56 -13.26
C PRO A 30 10.48 5.29 -11.81
N PHE A 31 11.18 5.88 -10.86
CA PHE A 31 10.90 5.79 -9.43
C PHE A 31 9.41 5.96 -9.12
N VAL A 32 8.83 5.02 -8.37
CA VAL A 32 7.39 4.89 -8.15
C VAL A 32 6.96 5.71 -6.92
N PHE A 33 5.88 6.45 -7.05
CA PHE A 33 5.25 7.19 -5.96
C PHE A 33 3.85 6.67 -5.70
N THR A 34 3.65 5.94 -4.59
CA THR A 34 2.32 5.59 -4.13
C THR A 34 1.93 6.47 -2.94
N ALA A 35 0.65 6.76 -2.79
CA ALA A 35 0.11 7.45 -1.62
C ALA A 35 -0.90 6.55 -0.90
N GLU A 36 -1.37 6.98 0.28
CA GLU A 36 -2.37 6.25 1.06
C GLU A 36 -3.51 7.16 1.47
N THR A 37 -4.73 6.64 1.48
CA THR A 37 -5.88 7.26 2.15
C THR A 37 -6.62 6.27 3.02
N THR A 38 -7.21 6.78 4.11
CA THR A 38 -8.03 5.99 5.02
C THR A 38 -9.49 6.36 4.82
N PRO A 39 -10.38 5.40 4.50
CA PRO A 39 -11.81 5.66 4.41
C PRO A 39 -12.36 6.31 5.68
N SER A 40 -13.32 7.24 5.51
CA SER A 40 -13.96 7.93 6.64
C SER A 40 -14.94 7.02 7.39
N VAL A 41 -15.31 7.42 8.61
CA VAL A 41 -16.47 6.84 9.34
C VAL A 41 -17.71 7.61 8.90
N SER A 42 -18.16 7.38 7.69
CA SER A 42 -19.26 8.11 7.06
C SER A 42 -19.94 7.23 6.01
N THR A 43 -21.20 7.48 5.74
CA THR A 43 -21.92 6.93 4.57
C THR A 43 -21.79 7.81 3.33
N ASN A 44 -21.09 8.96 3.44
CA ASN A 44 -20.87 9.88 2.33
C ASN A 44 -19.63 9.48 1.52
N LEU A 45 -19.83 8.75 0.42
CA LEU A 45 -18.77 8.29 -0.45
C LEU A 45 -17.99 9.44 -1.12
N LYS A 46 -18.67 10.56 -1.46
CA LYS A 46 -18.04 11.72 -2.11
C LYS A 46 -16.93 12.35 -1.25
N GLU A 47 -17.07 12.32 0.05
CA GLU A 47 -16.05 12.83 0.98
C GLU A 47 -14.70 12.13 0.79
N ASN A 48 -14.73 10.81 0.55
CA ASN A 48 -13.52 10.02 0.33
C ASN A 48 -12.88 10.32 -1.03
N ILE A 49 -13.69 10.62 -2.07
CA ILE A 49 -13.18 10.97 -3.40
C ILE A 49 -12.53 12.35 -3.40
N LEU A 50 -13.19 13.34 -2.79
CA LEU A 50 -12.63 14.70 -2.68
C LEU A 50 -11.28 14.71 -1.97
N ARG A 51 -11.07 13.81 -1.02
CA ARG A 51 -9.83 13.71 -0.26
C ARG A 51 -8.63 13.31 -1.12
N VAL A 52 -8.84 12.55 -2.19
CA VAL A 52 -7.78 12.03 -3.06
C VAL A 52 -7.68 12.80 -4.39
N GLU A 53 -8.49 13.81 -4.60
CA GLU A 53 -8.57 14.56 -5.86
C GLU A 53 -7.21 15.13 -6.28
N SER A 54 -6.43 15.63 -5.32
CA SER A 54 -5.10 16.20 -5.56
C SER A 54 -4.05 15.18 -6.05
N LEU A 55 -4.31 13.88 -5.81
CA LEU A 55 -3.43 12.78 -6.21
C LEU A 55 -3.71 12.26 -7.63
N ILE A 56 -4.87 12.58 -8.21
CA ILE A 56 -5.26 12.14 -9.56
C ILE A 56 -4.30 12.74 -10.59
N GLY A 57 -3.69 11.88 -11.41
CA GLY A 57 -2.68 12.25 -12.39
C GLY A 57 -1.31 12.65 -11.80
N VAL A 58 -1.13 12.51 -10.48
CA VAL A 58 0.11 12.84 -9.75
C VAL A 58 0.76 11.59 -9.17
N ALA A 59 0.03 10.81 -8.37
CA ALA A 59 0.52 9.54 -7.83
C ALA A 59 0.39 8.42 -8.87
N ASP A 60 1.31 7.44 -8.81
CA ASP A 60 1.25 6.26 -9.67
C ASP A 60 0.13 5.29 -9.22
N ALA A 61 -0.14 5.23 -7.92
CA ALA A 61 -1.28 4.52 -7.34
C ALA A 61 -1.59 5.02 -5.93
N ILE A 62 -2.79 4.70 -5.45
CA ILE A 62 -3.23 5.00 -4.10
C ILE A 62 -3.67 3.75 -3.34
N ASN A 63 -3.15 3.60 -2.13
CA ASN A 63 -3.58 2.56 -1.20
C ASN A 63 -4.86 3.00 -0.47
N ILE A 64 -5.83 2.09 -0.40
CA ILE A 64 -7.05 2.27 0.40
C ILE A 64 -6.93 1.35 1.61
N THR A 65 -6.79 1.93 2.81
CA THR A 65 -6.55 1.16 4.04
C THR A 65 -7.77 0.35 4.47
N ASP A 66 -7.52 -0.82 5.06
CA ASP A 66 -8.54 -1.76 5.54
C ASP A 66 -8.62 -1.76 7.07
N ALA A 67 -9.58 -1.03 7.63
CA ALA A 67 -9.88 -0.92 9.06
C ALA A 67 -8.63 -0.77 9.96
N PRO A 68 -7.77 0.25 9.73
CA PRO A 68 -6.57 0.46 10.49
C PRO A 68 -6.88 0.66 11.99
N ASN A 69 -5.96 0.21 12.87
CA ASN A 69 -6.13 0.23 14.32
C ASN A 69 -7.39 -0.50 14.81
N CYS A 70 -7.85 -1.52 14.09
CA CYS A 70 -9.06 -2.31 14.42
C CYS A 70 -10.33 -1.46 14.55
N LYS A 71 -10.43 -0.34 13.83
CA LYS A 71 -11.58 0.55 13.86
C LYS A 71 -12.36 0.44 12.55
N PRO A 72 -13.70 0.20 12.62
CA PRO A 72 -14.52 0.12 11.42
C PRO A 72 -14.50 1.45 10.66
N LYS A 73 -14.46 1.33 9.34
CA LYS A 73 -14.48 2.41 8.37
C LYS A 73 -15.50 2.11 7.29
N LEU A 74 -15.79 3.06 6.41
CA LEU A 74 -16.46 2.74 5.17
C LEU A 74 -15.66 1.66 4.42
N SER A 75 -16.33 0.68 3.82
CA SER A 75 -15.67 -0.44 3.15
C SER A 75 -14.57 0.05 2.19
N SER A 76 -13.36 -0.47 2.36
CA SER A 76 -12.21 -0.16 1.51
C SER A 76 -12.50 -0.50 0.05
N LEU A 77 -13.17 -1.63 -0.23
CA LEU A 77 -13.56 -2.02 -1.58
C LEU A 77 -14.54 -1.03 -2.22
N VAL A 78 -15.53 -0.52 -1.47
CA VAL A 78 -16.49 0.45 -1.99
C VAL A 78 -15.80 1.77 -2.34
N VAL A 79 -14.91 2.26 -1.48
CA VAL A 79 -14.14 3.48 -1.73
C VAL A 79 -13.16 3.27 -2.90
N ALA A 80 -12.47 2.15 -2.93
CA ALA A 80 -11.54 1.76 -3.99
C ALA A 80 -12.21 1.73 -5.37
N GLY A 81 -13.39 1.09 -5.47
CA GLY A 81 -14.15 1.01 -6.72
C GLY A 81 -14.61 2.38 -7.24
N GLU A 82 -14.87 3.33 -6.37
CA GLU A 82 -15.24 4.68 -6.79
C GLU A 82 -13.99 5.49 -7.22
N ILE A 83 -12.88 5.38 -6.48
CA ILE A 83 -11.62 6.04 -6.85
C ILE A 83 -11.10 5.50 -8.19
N GLN A 84 -11.16 4.19 -8.41
CA GLN A 84 -10.74 3.56 -9.68
C GLN A 84 -11.42 4.19 -10.90
N LYS A 85 -12.68 4.59 -10.79
CA LYS A 85 -13.43 5.27 -11.88
C LYS A 85 -12.86 6.65 -12.23
N SER A 86 -12.10 7.28 -11.34
CA SER A 86 -11.45 8.58 -11.60
C SER A 86 -10.18 8.45 -12.44
N GLY A 87 -9.74 7.22 -12.76
CA GLY A 87 -8.51 6.93 -13.49
C GLY A 87 -7.25 6.92 -12.63
N LEU A 88 -7.38 7.04 -11.29
CA LEU A 88 -6.28 6.82 -10.36
C LEU A 88 -6.17 5.34 -10.04
N GLU A 89 -5.00 4.75 -10.27
CA GLU A 89 -4.74 3.34 -9.94
C GLU A 89 -4.88 3.07 -8.46
N VAL A 90 -5.54 1.99 -8.11
CA VAL A 90 -5.81 1.61 -6.71
C VAL A 90 -5.00 0.39 -6.32
N ILE A 91 -4.44 0.44 -5.12
CA ILE A 91 -3.94 -0.70 -4.37
C ILE A 91 -4.91 -0.94 -3.21
N LEU A 92 -5.69 -2.01 -3.28
CA LEU A 92 -6.61 -2.36 -2.21
C LEU A 92 -5.85 -3.06 -1.08
N GLN A 93 -5.88 -2.51 0.13
CA GLN A 93 -5.38 -3.23 1.30
C GLN A 93 -6.42 -4.25 1.76
N ILE A 94 -5.99 -5.48 2.02
CA ILE A 94 -6.84 -6.55 2.56
C ILE A 94 -6.14 -7.16 3.77
N THR A 95 -6.86 -7.20 4.91
CA THR A 95 -6.39 -7.85 6.13
C THR A 95 -7.03 -9.23 6.32
N GLY A 96 -6.23 -10.22 6.72
CA GLY A 96 -6.74 -11.53 7.15
C GLY A 96 -7.36 -11.52 8.53
N ARG A 97 -7.27 -10.41 9.27
CA ARG A 97 -7.78 -10.30 10.65
C ARG A 97 -9.29 -10.50 10.77
N ASP A 98 -10.05 -9.88 9.87
CA ASP A 98 -11.50 -9.70 10.07
C ASP A 98 -12.36 -10.67 9.26
N ARG A 99 -11.74 -11.45 8.35
CA ARG A 99 -12.45 -12.27 7.34
C ARG A 99 -11.92 -13.69 7.32
N ASN A 100 -12.80 -14.66 7.04
CA ASN A 100 -12.43 -16.02 6.67
C ASN A 100 -12.15 -16.12 5.15
N SER A 101 -11.71 -17.28 4.68
CA SER A 101 -11.41 -17.56 3.27
C SER A 101 -12.58 -17.23 2.34
N ILE A 102 -13.81 -17.60 2.68
CA ILE A 102 -15.00 -17.33 1.87
C ILE A 102 -15.18 -15.82 1.65
N ALA A 103 -15.08 -15.03 2.72
CA ALA A 103 -15.24 -13.59 2.64
C ALA A 103 -14.08 -12.93 1.87
N LEU A 104 -12.85 -13.43 2.03
CA LEU A 104 -11.67 -12.93 1.34
C LEU A 104 -11.74 -13.20 -0.17
N GLU A 105 -12.07 -14.41 -0.59
CA GLU A 105 -12.25 -14.76 -2.01
C GLU A 105 -13.37 -13.94 -2.65
N SER A 106 -14.50 -13.76 -1.97
CA SER A 106 -15.60 -12.93 -2.43
C SER A 106 -15.21 -11.46 -2.58
N GLU A 107 -14.44 -10.91 -1.64
CA GLU A 107 -13.93 -9.53 -1.67
C GLU A 107 -12.97 -9.32 -2.86
N ILE A 108 -12.08 -10.30 -3.11
CA ILE A 108 -11.11 -10.25 -4.21
C ILE A 108 -11.82 -10.37 -5.56
N LEU A 109 -12.80 -11.27 -5.72
CA LEU A 109 -13.65 -11.32 -6.91
C LEU A 109 -14.37 -9.99 -7.15
N GLY A 110 -14.86 -9.37 -6.08
CA GLY A 110 -15.47 -8.04 -6.11
C GLY A 110 -14.48 -6.98 -6.60
N ALA A 111 -13.24 -6.98 -6.09
CA ALA A 111 -12.18 -6.07 -6.51
C ALA A 111 -11.85 -6.23 -8.00
N LEU A 112 -11.66 -7.46 -8.46
CA LEU A 112 -11.40 -7.77 -9.87
C LEU A 112 -12.54 -7.32 -10.78
N SER A 113 -13.81 -7.50 -10.36
CA SER A 113 -14.98 -7.05 -11.12
C SER A 113 -15.06 -5.52 -11.28
N LEU A 114 -14.38 -4.77 -10.42
CA LEU A 114 -14.25 -3.32 -10.46
C LEU A 114 -12.96 -2.84 -11.16
N GLY A 115 -12.16 -3.77 -11.71
CA GLY A 115 -10.89 -3.48 -12.37
C GLY A 115 -9.73 -3.20 -11.39
N ILE A 116 -9.85 -3.63 -10.13
CA ILE A 116 -8.81 -3.49 -9.11
C ILE A 116 -8.07 -4.82 -9.02
N ASP A 117 -6.85 -4.86 -9.52
CA ASP A 117 -5.99 -6.04 -9.63
C ASP A 117 -4.78 -6.01 -8.67
N LYS A 118 -4.57 -4.90 -7.96
CA LYS A 118 -3.43 -4.71 -7.04
C LYS A 118 -3.90 -4.82 -5.59
N ILE A 119 -3.38 -5.80 -4.87
CA ILE A 119 -3.78 -6.12 -3.50
C ILE A 119 -2.55 -6.07 -2.58
N LEU A 120 -2.59 -5.26 -1.53
CA LEU A 120 -1.62 -5.32 -0.43
C LEU A 120 -2.13 -6.28 0.65
N CYS A 121 -1.43 -7.42 0.81
CA CYS A 121 -1.76 -8.48 1.75
C CYS A 121 -1.24 -8.16 3.16
N LEU A 122 -2.14 -8.00 4.10
CA LEU A 122 -1.83 -7.65 5.49
C LEU A 122 -2.38 -8.71 6.46
N SER A 123 -1.67 -8.95 7.55
CA SER A 123 -2.22 -9.75 8.66
C SER A 123 -3.27 -8.94 9.45
N GLY A 124 -3.12 -7.62 9.47
CA GLY A 124 -3.93 -6.69 10.26
C GLY A 124 -3.36 -6.43 11.66
N ASP A 125 -3.76 -5.32 12.26
CA ASP A 125 -3.36 -4.95 13.63
C ASP A 125 -3.98 -5.90 14.66
N ARG A 126 -3.30 -6.08 15.79
CA ARG A 126 -3.84 -6.89 16.90
C ARG A 126 -4.99 -6.12 17.58
N PRO A 127 -6.18 -6.69 17.68
CA PRO A 127 -7.28 -6.07 18.42
C PRO A 127 -6.93 -5.88 19.90
N PRO A 128 -7.44 -4.83 20.56
CA PRO A 128 -7.36 -4.71 22.00
C PRO A 128 -8.09 -5.88 22.70
N GLU A 129 -7.70 -6.19 23.94
CA GLU A 129 -8.24 -7.35 24.70
C GLU A 129 -9.78 -7.32 24.82
N ASP A 130 -10.34 -6.13 25.07
CA ASP A 130 -11.79 -5.92 25.17
C ASP A 130 -12.44 -5.53 23.83
N GLY A 131 -11.72 -5.66 22.72
CA GLY A 131 -12.16 -5.29 21.38
C GLY A 131 -12.88 -6.42 20.63
N PRO A 132 -13.16 -6.17 19.34
CA PRO A 132 -13.75 -7.20 18.49
C PRO A 132 -12.80 -8.41 18.37
N LYS A 133 -13.39 -9.60 18.30
CA LYS A 133 -12.61 -10.84 18.13
C LYS A 133 -12.12 -10.95 16.69
N ALA A 134 -10.82 -11.15 16.53
CA ALA A 134 -10.24 -11.43 15.23
C ALA A 134 -10.61 -12.84 14.74
N VAL A 135 -10.84 -12.99 13.45
CA VAL A 135 -11.04 -14.28 12.79
C VAL A 135 -9.68 -14.97 12.63
N ASN A 136 -8.68 -14.26 12.11
CA ASN A 136 -7.29 -14.71 11.97
C ASN A 136 -7.13 -16.10 11.30
N GLU A 137 -8.04 -16.48 10.40
CA GLU A 137 -7.91 -17.71 9.61
C GLU A 137 -6.71 -17.63 8.67
N MET A 138 -6.45 -16.43 8.12
CA MET A 138 -5.34 -16.18 7.21
C MET A 138 -4.44 -15.04 7.70
N ASN A 139 -3.14 -15.25 7.60
CA ASN A 139 -2.13 -14.20 7.72
C ASN A 139 -1.73 -13.66 6.33
N SER A 140 -0.83 -12.69 6.26
CA SER A 140 -0.39 -12.09 5.00
C SER A 140 0.23 -13.10 4.02
N ALA A 141 0.94 -14.13 4.49
CA ALA A 141 1.52 -15.17 3.63
C ALA A 141 0.43 -16.07 3.05
N ASN A 142 -0.58 -16.45 3.85
CA ASN A 142 -1.73 -17.20 3.37
C ASN A 142 -2.53 -16.40 2.32
N LEU A 143 -2.70 -15.08 2.52
CA LEU A 143 -3.34 -14.20 1.55
C LEU A 143 -2.57 -14.14 0.23
N ILE A 144 -1.24 -14.05 0.25
CA ILE A 144 -0.42 -14.08 -0.97
C ILE A 144 -0.64 -15.39 -1.74
N ASN A 145 -0.66 -16.53 -1.05
CA ASN A 145 -0.94 -17.82 -1.68
C ASN A 145 -2.36 -17.90 -2.25
N LEU A 146 -3.36 -17.36 -1.53
CA LEU A 146 -4.73 -17.26 -2.01
C LEU A 146 -4.81 -16.43 -3.29
N LEU A 147 -4.17 -15.24 -3.33
CA LEU A 147 -4.12 -14.40 -4.52
C LEU A 147 -3.45 -15.13 -5.70
N LYS A 148 -2.40 -15.91 -5.43
CA LYS A 148 -1.74 -16.72 -6.47
C LYS A 148 -2.71 -17.75 -7.05
N THR A 149 -3.41 -18.53 -6.21
CA THR A 149 -4.41 -19.50 -6.64
C THR A 149 -5.51 -18.85 -7.49
N MET A 150 -6.02 -17.68 -7.06
CA MET A 150 -7.04 -16.94 -7.80
C MET A 150 -6.50 -16.35 -9.12
N SER A 151 -5.23 -15.91 -9.13
CA SER A 151 -4.55 -15.47 -10.35
C SER A 151 -4.33 -16.59 -11.37
N ASP A 152 -4.16 -17.83 -10.88
CA ASP A 152 -4.09 -19.05 -11.69
C ASP A 152 -5.49 -19.52 -12.17
N GLY A 153 -6.56 -18.84 -11.80
CA GLY A 153 -7.93 -19.06 -12.24
C GLY A 153 -8.77 -19.97 -11.37
N PHE A 154 -8.39 -20.21 -10.11
CA PHE A 154 -9.12 -21.11 -9.22
C PHE A 154 -9.39 -20.49 -7.86
N LEU A 155 -10.51 -20.85 -7.24
CA LEU A 155 -10.74 -20.66 -5.82
C LEU A 155 -9.98 -21.73 -5.00
N THR A 156 -9.86 -21.54 -3.70
CA THR A 156 -9.10 -22.46 -2.84
C THR A 156 -9.74 -23.85 -2.73
N ASP A 157 -11.04 -23.99 -3.00
CA ASP A 157 -11.77 -25.27 -3.09
C ASP A 157 -11.66 -25.96 -4.46
N GLY A 158 -10.96 -25.36 -5.42
CA GLY A 158 -10.73 -25.87 -6.77
C GLY A 158 -11.80 -25.46 -7.80
N VAL A 159 -12.76 -24.63 -7.43
CA VAL A 159 -13.74 -24.08 -8.38
C VAL A 159 -13.05 -23.12 -9.35
N GLU A 160 -13.27 -23.32 -10.66
CA GLU A 160 -12.71 -22.47 -11.72
C GLU A 160 -13.36 -21.09 -11.73
N ILE A 161 -12.53 -20.04 -11.79
CA ILE A 161 -12.97 -18.66 -11.93
C ILE A 161 -13.20 -18.39 -13.43
N LYS A 162 -14.40 -17.96 -13.79
CA LYS A 162 -14.70 -17.52 -15.15
C LYS A 162 -14.01 -16.18 -15.42
N GLU A 163 -13.30 -16.08 -16.55
CA GLU A 163 -12.58 -14.86 -16.97
C GLU A 163 -11.56 -14.38 -15.88
N PRO A 164 -10.58 -15.22 -15.52
CA PRO A 164 -9.62 -14.88 -14.49
C PRO A 164 -8.77 -13.68 -14.91
N ILE A 165 -8.49 -12.78 -13.96
CA ILE A 165 -7.63 -11.61 -14.14
C ILE A 165 -6.38 -11.82 -13.31
N PRO A 166 -5.16 -11.68 -13.88
CA PRO A 166 -3.93 -11.76 -13.12
C PRO A 166 -3.88 -10.73 -12.00
N LEU A 167 -3.53 -11.16 -10.80
CA LEU A 167 -3.42 -10.34 -9.59
C LEU A 167 -1.98 -9.91 -9.35
N ILE A 168 -1.80 -8.69 -8.92
CA ILE A 168 -0.53 -8.10 -8.49
C ILE A 168 -0.55 -8.05 -6.96
N SER A 169 0.24 -8.91 -6.34
CA SER A 169 0.29 -9.03 -4.90
C SER A 169 1.39 -8.17 -4.29
N GLY A 170 1.09 -7.50 -3.19
CA GLY A 170 2.04 -6.79 -2.36
C GLY A 170 2.05 -7.29 -0.93
N CYS A 171 3.12 -7.00 -0.19
CA CYS A 171 3.17 -7.20 1.24
C CYS A 171 3.82 -6.01 1.96
N ALA A 172 3.51 -5.91 3.25
CA ALA A 172 4.17 -4.94 4.12
C ALA A 172 5.45 -5.52 4.74
N ASP A 173 6.39 -4.64 5.07
CA ASP A 173 7.62 -4.95 5.78
C ASP A 173 8.01 -3.88 6.80
N SER A 174 8.83 -4.27 7.79
CA SER A 174 9.43 -3.38 8.79
C SER A 174 10.95 -3.43 8.66
N ILE A 175 11.55 -2.38 8.11
CA ILE A 175 13.00 -2.31 7.90
C ILE A 175 13.78 -2.58 9.19
N HIS A 176 13.31 -2.01 10.30
CA HIS A 176 13.99 -2.15 11.59
C HIS A 176 14.05 -3.60 12.09
N ASP A 177 13.00 -4.39 11.82
CA ASP A 177 12.91 -5.76 12.32
C ASP A 177 13.98 -6.69 11.74
N HIS A 178 14.50 -6.39 10.54
CA HIS A 178 15.62 -7.12 9.97
C HIS A 178 16.89 -7.07 10.83
N PHE A 179 17.03 -6.06 11.67
CA PHE A 179 18.24 -5.80 12.45
C PHE A 179 18.09 -6.06 13.96
N ILE A 180 16.86 -6.39 14.40
CA ILE A 180 16.59 -6.63 15.83
C ILE A 180 15.89 -7.95 16.13
N ARG A 181 15.37 -8.65 15.09
CA ARG A 181 14.62 -9.91 15.26
C ARG A 181 15.28 -11.03 14.46
N ASP A 182 15.82 -12.02 15.13
CA ASP A 182 16.63 -13.10 14.55
C ASP A 182 16.00 -13.84 13.36
N GLN A 183 14.71 -13.95 13.30
CA GLN A 183 14.03 -14.75 12.25
C GLN A 183 13.33 -13.89 11.19
N HIS A 184 13.25 -12.55 11.39
CA HIS A 184 12.43 -11.70 10.52
C HIS A 184 12.89 -11.74 9.06
N SER A 185 14.18 -11.56 8.81
CA SER A 185 14.77 -11.58 7.46
C SER A 185 14.48 -12.88 6.73
N LYS A 186 14.59 -14.04 7.42
CA LYS A 186 14.30 -15.34 6.84
C LYS A 186 12.84 -15.47 6.42
N PHE A 187 11.91 -15.16 7.31
CA PHE A 187 10.48 -15.21 7.02
C PHE A 187 10.09 -14.22 5.91
N PHE A 188 10.72 -13.06 5.88
CA PHE A 188 10.47 -12.07 4.84
C PHE A 188 10.95 -12.55 3.46
N ILE A 189 12.15 -13.12 3.36
CA ILE A 189 12.67 -13.72 2.12
C ILE A 189 11.72 -14.81 1.62
N GLU A 190 11.26 -15.70 2.50
CA GLU A 190 10.30 -16.76 2.15
C GLU A 190 8.99 -16.15 1.64
N LYS A 191 8.48 -15.12 2.30
CA LYS A 191 7.27 -14.41 1.88
C LYS A 191 7.40 -13.77 0.49
N VAL A 192 8.53 -13.12 0.19
CA VAL A 192 8.77 -12.54 -1.14
C VAL A 192 8.81 -13.63 -2.22
N LYS A 193 9.41 -14.78 -1.91
CA LYS A 193 9.49 -15.95 -2.83
C LYS A 193 8.12 -16.60 -3.14
N LEU A 194 7.06 -16.29 -2.39
CA LEU A 194 5.70 -16.73 -2.74
C LEU A 194 5.17 -16.07 -4.02
N GLY A 195 5.82 -15.04 -4.53
CA GLY A 195 5.44 -14.36 -5.77
C GLY A 195 4.93 -12.94 -5.55
N VAL A 196 5.44 -12.26 -4.54
CA VAL A 196 5.12 -10.85 -4.27
C VAL A 196 5.70 -9.96 -5.37
N ASN A 197 4.91 -9.04 -5.90
CA ASN A 197 5.31 -8.10 -6.95
C ASN A 197 5.84 -6.77 -6.38
N PHE A 198 5.37 -6.39 -5.19
CA PHE A 198 5.82 -5.17 -4.52
C PHE A 198 5.82 -5.29 -2.99
N VAL A 199 6.67 -4.51 -2.37
CA VAL A 199 6.79 -4.39 -0.92
C VAL A 199 6.65 -2.93 -0.55
N GLN A 200 5.79 -2.62 0.43
CA GLN A 200 5.67 -1.30 1.03
C GLN A 200 6.11 -1.37 2.48
N THR A 201 7.10 -0.54 2.86
CA THR A 201 7.62 -0.60 4.24
C THR A 201 6.86 0.32 5.17
N GLN A 202 7.01 0.07 6.47
CA GLN A 202 6.63 1.03 7.51
C GLN A 202 7.48 2.30 7.38
N TYR A 203 7.07 3.42 8.00
CA TYR A 203 7.83 4.67 8.00
C TYR A 203 9.29 4.47 8.40
N CYS A 204 10.21 4.92 7.57
CA CYS A 204 11.62 4.92 7.86
C CYS A 204 12.29 6.24 7.42
N TYR A 205 12.64 7.08 8.39
CA TYR A 205 13.36 8.33 8.15
C TYR A 205 14.85 8.21 8.41
N ASP A 206 15.33 7.01 8.73
CA ASP A 206 16.74 6.72 8.98
C ASP A 206 17.41 6.20 7.70
N LEU A 207 18.19 7.09 7.04
CA LEU A 207 18.90 6.77 5.80
C LEU A 207 19.94 5.68 5.96
N ASP A 208 20.55 5.52 7.13
CA ASP A 208 21.52 4.44 7.35
C ASP A 208 20.85 3.08 7.48
N LEU A 209 19.65 3.02 8.06
CA LEU A 209 18.80 1.83 7.99
C LEU A 209 18.34 1.54 6.57
N CYS A 210 17.95 2.57 5.80
CA CYS A 210 17.57 2.38 4.38
C CYS A 210 18.73 1.83 3.55
N LYS A 211 19.97 2.30 3.76
CA LYS A 211 21.17 1.74 3.09
C LYS A 211 21.41 0.27 3.44
N LYS A 212 21.28 -0.09 4.73
CA LYS A 212 21.41 -1.49 5.16
C LYS A 212 20.32 -2.37 4.56
N TYR A 213 19.10 -1.84 4.45
CA TYR A 213 17.97 -2.56 3.82
C TYR A 213 18.19 -2.72 2.31
N SER A 214 18.68 -1.69 1.62
CA SER A 214 19.07 -1.77 0.20
C SER A 214 20.12 -2.86 -0.01
N ALA A 215 21.19 -2.90 0.81
CA ALA A 215 22.18 -3.96 0.76
C ALA A 215 21.56 -5.36 0.99
N PHE A 216 20.70 -5.50 1.99
CA PHE A 216 19.98 -6.75 2.26
C PHE A 216 19.13 -7.22 1.07
N ILE A 217 18.41 -6.30 0.40
CA ILE A 217 17.63 -6.60 -0.81
C ILE A 217 18.55 -7.14 -1.91
N MET A 218 19.67 -6.46 -2.17
CA MET A 218 20.62 -6.81 -3.23
C MET A 218 21.34 -8.13 -2.93
N ASP A 219 21.84 -8.32 -1.72
CA ASP A 219 22.56 -9.53 -1.29
C ASP A 219 21.70 -10.80 -1.37
N ASN A 220 20.39 -10.66 -1.22
CA ASN A 220 19.44 -11.76 -1.33
C ASN A 220 18.71 -11.83 -2.69
N ASN A 221 19.09 -11.00 -3.67
CA ASN A 221 18.50 -10.91 -5.01
C ASN A 221 16.98 -10.67 -5.00
N LEU A 222 16.44 -10.01 -3.97
CA LEU A 222 14.99 -9.80 -3.84
C LEU A 222 14.47 -8.79 -4.85
N ASN A 223 15.31 -7.86 -5.30
CA ASN A 223 15.01 -6.87 -6.36
C ASN A 223 14.68 -7.50 -7.72
N GLN A 224 15.00 -8.77 -7.93
CA GLN A 224 14.60 -9.51 -9.13
C GLN A 224 13.15 -10.00 -9.08
N ASN A 225 12.56 -10.07 -7.89
CA ASN A 225 11.23 -10.62 -7.67
C ASN A 225 10.18 -9.55 -7.35
N ALA A 226 10.57 -8.46 -6.68
CA ALA A 226 9.63 -7.45 -6.21
C ALA A 226 10.21 -6.03 -6.29
N ASN A 227 9.32 -5.05 -6.36
CA ASN A 227 9.62 -3.62 -6.25
C ASN A 227 9.53 -3.19 -4.78
N PHE A 228 10.53 -2.46 -4.28
CA PHE A 228 10.59 -2.03 -2.89
C PHE A 228 10.33 -0.54 -2.76
N LEU A 229 9.26 -0.18 -2.02
CA LEU A 229 8.84 1.18 -1.77
C LEU A 229 9.01 1.51 -0.28
N ILE A 230 9.82 2.53 0.00
CA ILE A 230 10.07 2.95 1.38
C ILE A 230 8.92 3.81 1.89
N GLY A 231 8.41 3.46 3.07
CA GLY A 231 7.35 4.22 3.74
C GLY A 231 7.85 5.55 4.27
N LEU A 232 7.21 6.65 3.86
CA LEU A 232 7.47 8.02 4.30
C LEU A 232 6.17 8.78 4.46
N GLY A 233 6.24 10.00 5.02
CA GLY A 233 5.11 10.92 5.03
C GLY A 233 5.50 12.28 5.60
N PRO A 234 4.87 13.37 5.15
CA PRO A 234 5.16 14.71 5.64
C PRO A 234 4.91 14.82 7.15
N LEU A 235 5.98 15.08 7.92
CA LEU A 235 5.88 15.29 9.35
C LEU A 235 5.34 16.71 9.63
N LYS A 236 4.31 16.81 10.46
CA LYS A 236 3.62 18.09 10.73
C LYS A 236 4.20 18.84 11.92
N SER A 237 4.92 18.15 12.83
CA SER A 237 5.54 18.75 14.01
C SER A 237 6.48 17.78 14.72
N ALA A 238 7.38 18.31 15.55
CA ALA A 238 8.24 17.50 16.43
C ALA A 238 7.40 16.61 17.39
N LYS A 239 6.30 17.14 17.91
CA LYS A 239 5.38 16.39 18.78
C LYS A 239 4.78 15.17 18.07
N GLN A 240 4.32 15.34 16.83
CA GLN A 240 3.80 14.22 16.02
C GLN A 240 4.90 13.20 15.74
N ALA A 241 6.09 13.65 15.31
CA ALA A 241 7.21 12.77 15.00
C ALA A 241 7.65 11.94 16.22
N THR A 242 7.72 12.57 17.40
CA THR A 242 8.01 11.88 18.67
C THR A 242 6.94 10.84 18.98
N TRP A 243 5.66 11.22 18.88
CA TRP A 243 4.56 10.29 19.12
C TRP A 243 4.59 9.10 18.15
N MET A 244 4.83 9.32 16.86
CA MET A 244 4.94 8.26 15.84
C MET A 244 6.07 7.30 16.18
N ARG A 245 7.27 7.82 16.52
CA ARG A 245 8.43 7.01 16.91
C ARG A 245 8.16 6.14 18.12
N ASP A 246 7.46 6.69 19.12
CA ASP A 246 7.28 6.05 20.43
C ASP A 246 6.06 5.11 20.46
N ASN A 247 5.07 5.28 19.57
CA ASN A 247 3.80 4.56 19.61
C ASN A 247 3.50 3.71 18.38
N LEU A 248 4.12 3.98 17.21
CA LEU A 248 3.87 3.18 16.02
C LEU A 248 4.93 2.09 15.88
N TYR A 249 4.46 0.87 15.71
CA TYR A 249 5.33 -0.28 15.55
C TYR A 249 6.24 -0.13 14.32
N GLY A 250 7.54 -0.38 14.51
CA GLY A 250 8.54 -0.39 13.44
C GLY A 250 8.95 0.98 12.90
N VAL A 251 8.33 2.07 13.35
CA VAL A 251 8.67 3.44 12.92
C VAL A 251 10.01 3.89 13.48
N LYS A 252 10.88 4.42 12.61
CA LYS A 252 12.18 4.99 12.98
C LYS A 252 12.30 6.43 12.50
N ILE A 253 12.44 7.34 13.47
CA ILE A 253 12.65 8.77 13.26
C ILE A 253 13.84 9.19 14.10
N PRO A 254 14.99 9.55 13.48
CA PRO A 254 16.17 10.03 14.19
C PRO A 254 15.92 11.30 15.02
N ASP A 255 16.61 11.43 16.16
CA ASP A 255 16.51 12.63 17.01
C ASP A 255 16.89 13.92 16.26
N SER A 256 17.79 13.83 15.29
CA SER A 256 18.17 14.97 14.43
C SER A 256 16.99 15.53 13.65
N ILE A 257 16.08 14.66 13.15
CA ILE A 257 14.86 15.07 12.45
C ILE A 257 13.87 15.72 13.41
N ILE A 258 13.67 15.13 14.58
CA ILE A 258 12.78 15.71 15.60
C ILE A 258 13.27 17.10 16.01
N LYS A 259 14.59 17.25 16.22
CA LYS A 259 15.21 18.54 16.55
C LYS A 259 15.07 19.57 15.41
N ARG A 260 15.22 19.16 14.15
CA ARG A 260 14.97 20.05 12.99
C ARG A 260 13.54 20.57 12.97
N LEU A 261 12.56 19.71 13.20
CA LEU A 261 11.15 20.09 13.26
C LEU A 261 10.84 21.03 14.45
N ASP A 262 11.48 20.81 15.59
CA ASP A 262 11.30 21.64 16.80
C ASP A 262 11.87 23.05 16.62
N GLN A 263 12.98 23.17 15.89
CA GLN A 263 13.66 24.44 15.64
C GLN A 263 13.12 25.21 14.43
N ALA A 264 12.26 24.59 13.62
CA ALA A 264 11.75 25.17 12.39
C ALA A 264 10.70 26.25 12.67
N SER A 265 10.77 27.38 11.95
CA SER A 265 9.72 28.41 11.96
C SER A 265 8.40 27.91 11.36
N SER A 266 8.46 26.95 10.45
CA SER A 266 7.31 26.24 9.85
C SER A 266 7.57 24.74 9.85
N PRO A 267 7.23 24.00 10.93
CA PRO A 267 7.47 22.56 11.01
C PRO A 267 6.85 21.75 9.87
N LEU A 268 5.69 22.19 9.34
CA LEU A 268 5.04 21.52 8.20
C LEU A 268 5.89 21.61 6.93
N GLN A 269 6.45 22.78 6.63
CA GLN A 269 7.35 22.96 5.48
C GLN A 269 8.67 22.22 5.67
N GLU A 270 9.21 22.24 6.90
CA GLU A 270 10.41 21.47 7.24
C GLU A 270 10.19 19.96 7.08
N GLY A 271 9.03 19.44 7.50
CA GLY A 271 8.67 18.05 7.34
C GLY A 271 8.58 17.63 5.86
N LYS A 272 8.06 18.50 4.99
CA LYS A 272 8.07 18.28 3.54
C LYS A 272 9.51 18.23 3.01
N LYS A 273 10.34 19.21 3.37
CA LYS A 273 11.74 19.28 2.97
C LYS A 273 12.55 18.06 3.42
N ILE A 274 12.31 17.57 4.64
CA ILE A 274 12.91 16.32 5.14
C ILE A 274 12.55 15.16 4.23
N CYS A 275 11.28 15.03 3.83
CA CYS A 275 10.87 13.99 2.89
C CYS A 275 11.56 14.14 1.53
N GLU A 276 11.67 15.36 0.98
CA GLU A 276 12.36 15.64 -0.28
C GLU A 276 13.81 15.17 -0.22
N GLU A 277 14.56 15.57 0.81
CA GLU A 277 15.96 15.19 1.01
C GLU A 277 16.15 13.66 1.14
N ILE A 278 15.21 12.97 1.79
CA ILE A 278 15.26 11.51 1.92
C ILE A 278 14.94 10.84 0.58
N ILE A 279 13.91 11.29 -0.13
CA ILE A 279 13.52 10.72 -1.43
C ILE A 279 14.66 10.84 -2.44
N GLU A 280 15.33 12.01 -2.52
CA GLU A 280 16.52 12.18 -3.38
C GLU A 280 17.59 11.12 -3.10
N LYS A 281 17.84 10.80 -1.84
CA LYS A 281 18.82 9.75 -1.47
C LYS A 281 18.32 8.34 -1.77
N LEU A 282 17.02 8.08 -1.63
CA LEU A 282 16.43 6.77 -1.94
C LEU A 282 16.45 6.49 -3.44
N MET A 283 16.31 7.50 -4.29
CA MET A 283 16.38 7.36 -5.76
C MET A 283 17.74 6.81 -6.24
N ASP A 284 18.81 7.07 -5.49
CA ASP A 284 20.16 6.58 -5.79
C ASP A 284 20.47 5.21 -5.15
N MET A 285 19.56 4.65 -4.34
CA MET A 285 19.81 3.38 -3.63
C MET A 285 19.44 2.16 -4.49
N PRO A 286 20.39 1.24 -4.76
CA PRO A 286 20.10 0.03 -5.49
C PRO A 286 19.01 -0.82 -4.84
N GLY A 287 18.09 -1.36 -5.64
CA GLY A 287 17.00 -2.21 -5.13
C GLY A 287 15.82 -1.45 -4.50
N ILE A 288 15.90 -0.11 -4.37
CA ILE A 288 14.77 0.73 -3.98
C ILE A 288 14.12 1.29 -5.25
N ASN A 289 12.83 1.01 -5.42
CA ASN A 289 12.09 1.34 -6.65
C ASN A 289 11.10 2.49 -6.46
N GLY A 290 10.91 2.96 -5.23
CA GLY A 290 9.95 4.02 -4.98
C GLY A 290 9.74 4.35 -3.51
N VAL A 291 8.74 5.18 -3.27
CA VAL A 291 8.26 5.54 -1.93
C VAL A 291 6.76 5.32 -1.81
N HIS A 292 6.34 4.96 -0.60
CA HIS A 292 4.95 4.89 -0.20
C HIS A 292 4.66 6.03 0.78
N LEU A 293 3.91 7.03 0.33
CA LEU A 293 3.61 8.23 1.09
C LEU A 293 2.32 8.06 1.90
N MET A 294 2.41 8.14 3.20
CA MET A 294 1.29 7.91 4.12
C MET A 294 1.24 8.97 5.24
N GLY A 295 0.08 9.03 5.86
CA GLY A 295 -0.18 9.87 7.03
C GLY A 295 -1.63 10.31 7.13
N PRO A 296 -2.09 10.65 8.33
CA PRO A 296 -3.47 11.06 8.53
C PRO A 296 -3.74 12.42 7.86
N SER A 297 -4.70 12.44 6.93
CA SER A 297 -5.12 13.66 6.20
C SER A 297 -3.92 14.44 5.63
N CYS A 298 -3.09 13.76 4.84
CA CYS A 298 -1.91 14.35 4.20
C CYS A 298 -1.90 14.18 2.69
N GLU A 299 -3.03 13.83 2.09
CA GLU A 299 -3.16 13.54 0.66
C GLU A 299 -2.66 14.73 -0.19
N ASP A 300 -3.05 15.96 0.16
CA ASP A 300 -2.60 17.19 -0.54
C ASP A 300 -1.08 17.40 -0.40
N GLN A 301 -0.54 17.23 0.82
CA GLN A 301 0.91 17.34 1.06
C GLN A 301 1.69 16.25 0.31
N CYS A 302 1.14 15.02 0.22
CA CYS A 302 1.72 13.96 -0.57
C CYS A 302 1.71 14.31 -2.07
N ALA A 303 0.61 14.87 -2.58
CA ALA A 303 0.53 15.32 -3.97
C ALA A 303 1.54 16.43 -4.28
N GLU A 304 1.68 17.43 -3.39
CA GLU A 304 2.68 18.48 -3.52
C GLU A 304 4.11 17.93 -3.51
N LEU A 305 4.38 16.96 -2.62
CA LEU A 305 5.69 16.32 -2.53
C LEU A 305 6.03 15.55 -3.81
N ILE A 306 5.08 14.79 -4.35
CA ILE A 306 5.29 14.04 -5.61
C ILE A 306 5.57 14.99 -6.76
N LYS A 307 4.85 16.12 -6.88
CA LYS A 307 5.05 17.14 -7.94
C LYS A 307 6.46 17.73 -7.96
N THR A 308 7.19 17.69 -6.84
CA THR A 308 8.60 18.14 -6.79
C THR A 308 9.53 17.23 -7.61
N PHE A 309 9.13 15.97 -7.84
CA PHE A 309 9.93 14.95 -8.53
C PHE A 309 9.37 14.55 -9.92
N ARG A 310 8.29 15.21 -10.38
CA ARG A 310 7.65 15.00 -11.69
C ARG A 310 7.79 16.25 -12.55
#